data_692bdf9fac43380922aaaf6d0d584b9c
#
_entry.id   692bdf9fac43380922aaaf6d0d584b9c
#
_cell.length_a   1.000
_cell.length_b   1.000
_cell.length_c   1.000
_cell.angle_alpha   90.00
_cell.angle_beta   90.00
_cell.angle_gamma   90.00
#
_symmetry.space_group_name_H-M   'P 1'
#
loop_
_entity.id
_entity.type
_entity.pdbx_description
1 polymer ?
#
loop_
_entity_poly.entity_id
_entity_poly.type
_entity_poly.pdbx_seq_one_letter_code
_entity_poly.pdbx_strand_id
1 'polypeptide(L)'
;NYILGFETFIDKLKRKGIKTAVVTSSNLEKMRNVYNQHPEFKGYFDDILTSEDFDESKPSPDCYLKAAARFGVSPKDCVVFEDSFNGLRSGIASGARVIGLATTSSVAEIGAFTKEVISNYDGFTLSDH
;
A
#
# COMPACT_ATOMS: atom_id res chain seq x y z
N ASN A 1 -7.72 6.72 -11.93
CA ASN A 1 -6.45 6.69 -12.66
C ASN A 1 -5.32 6.25 -11.74
N TYR A 2 -4.36 5.52 -12.30
CA TYR A 2 -3.22 5.02 -11.53
C TYR A 2 -2.10 6.04 -11.48
N ILE A 3 -1.29 5.96 -10.43
CA ILE A 3 -0.09 6.78 -10.31
C ILE A 3 0.89 6.37 -11.41
N LEU A 4 1.59 7.36 -12.00
CA LEU A 4 2.53 7.13 -13.09
C LEU A 4 3.53 6.02 -12.74
N GLY A 5 3.69 5.07 -13.64
CA GLY A 5 4.62 3.95 -13.49
C GLY A 5 4.11 2.80 -12.64
N PHE A 6 2.89 2.91 -12.09
CA PHE A 6 2.34 1.87 -11.20
C PHE A 6 2.26 0.50 -11.88
N GLU A 7 1.69 0.45 -13.09
CA GLU A 7 1.47 -0.84 -13.77
C GLU A 7 2.79 -1.55 -14.07
N THR A 8 3.81 -0.81 -14.47
CA THR A 8 5.15 -1.36 -14.71
C THR A 8 5.77 -1.87 -13.41
N PHE A 9 5.63 -1.11 -12.34
CA PHE A 9 6.17 -1.47 -11.04
C PHE A 9 5.51 -2.74 -10.49
N ILE A 10 4.18 -2.80 -10.50
CA ILE A 10 3.45 -3.96 -9.95
C ILE A 10 3.76 -5.22 -10.77
N ASP A 11 3.92 -5.09 -12.08
CA ASP A 11 4.29 -6.21 -12.95
C ASP A 11 5.67 -6.76 -12.60
N LYS A 12 6.63 -5.88 -12.32
CA LYS A 12 7.98 -6.30 -11.87
C LYS A 12 7.91 -7.09 -10.56
N LEU A 13 7.09 -6.65 -9.62
CA LEU A 13 6.93 -7.34 -8.34
C LEU A 13 6.36 -8.74 -8.55
N LYS A 14 5.37 -8.87 -9.43
CA LYS A 14 4.78 -10.17 -9.77
C LYS A 14 5.81 -11.12 -10.37
N ARG A 15 6.63 -10.62 -11.29
CA ARG A 15 7.68 -11.42 -11.94
C ARG A 15 8.71 -11.93 -10.94
N LYS A 16 8.96 -11.17 -9.89
CA LYS A 16 9.88 -11.55 -8.82
C LYS A 16 9.22 -12.46 -7.77
N GLY A 17 7.93 -12.75 -7.91
CA GLY A 17 7.21 -13.57 -6.95
C GLY A 17 6.88 -12.87 -5.64
N ILE A 18 6.91 -11.54 -5.63
CA ILE A 18 6.59 -10.76 -4.43
C ILE A 18 5.08 -10.63 -4.31
N LYS A 19 4.55 -10.98 -3.14
CA LYS A 19 3.12 -10.86 -2.86
C LYS A 19 2.73 -9.41 -2.66
N THR A 20 1.57 -9.02 -3.19
CA THR A 20 1.07 -7.66 -3.12
C THR A 20 -0.37 -7.63 -2.63
N ALA A 21 -0.71 -6.58 -1.88
CA ALA A 21 -2.06 -6.39 -1.39
C ALA A 21 -2.42 -4.90 -1.37
N VAL A 22 -3.70 -4.63 -1.53
CA VAL A 22 -4.27 -3.31 -1.25
C VAL A 22 -4.88 -3.35 0.14
N VAL A 23 -4.62 -2.33 0.94
CA VAL A 23 -5.20 -2.16 2.27
C VAL A 23 -5.93 -0.82 2.26
N THR A 24 -7.23 -0.85 2.13
CA THR A 24 -8.04 0.36 1.97
C THR A 24 -9.00 0.55 3.13
N SER A 25 -9.25 1.80 3.50
CA SER A 25 -10.28 2.15 4.48
C SER A 25 -11.69 2.12 3.88
N SER A 26 -11.80 1.91 2.58
CA SER A 26 -13.09 1.77 1.90
C SER A 26 -13.74 0.42 2.24
N ASN A 27 -15.06 0.38 2.19
CA ASN A 27 -15.82 -0.85 2.40
C ASN A 27 -15.98 -1.62 1.08
N LEU A 28 -16.54 -2.83 1.15
CA LEU A 28 -16.77 -3.69 -0.01
C LEU A 28 -17.64 -3.01 -1.06
N GLU A 29 -18.67 -2.29 -0.64
CA GLU A 29 -19.57 -1.61 -1.57
C GLU A 29 -18.83 -0.57 -2.43
N LYS A 30 -17.98 0.25 -1.79
CA LYS A 30 -17.16 1.24 -2.49
C LYS A 30 -16.17 0.55 -3.42
N MET A 31 -15.59 -0.56 -2.99
CA MET A 31 -14.64 -1.31 -3.82
C MET A 31 -15.31 -1.95 -5.03
N ARG A 32 -16.57 -2.35 -4.93
CA ARG A 32 -17.32 -2.85 -6.09
C ARG A 32 -17.40 -1.80 -7.19
N ASN A 33 -17.58 -0.52 -6.82
CA ASN A 33 -17.58 0.57 -7.80
C ASN A 33 -16.22 0.70 -8.49
N VAL A 34 -15.12 0.55 -7.74
CA VAL A 34 -13.78 0.55 -8.32
C VAL A 34 -13.62 -0.60 -9.31
N TYR A 35 -14.06 -1.80 -8.94
CA TYR A 35 -13.97 -2.98 -9.82
C TYR A 35 -14.81 -2.83 -11.09
N ASN A 36 -15.96 -2.18 -10.97
CA ASN A 36 -16.82 -1.95 -12.14
C ASN A 36 -16.20 -0.95 -13.12
N GLN A 37 -15.53 0.07 -12.61
CA GLN A 37 -14.86 1.08 -13.44
C GLN A 37 -13.49 0.62 -13.95
N HIS A 38 -12.82 -0.23 -13.18
CA HIS A 38 -11.48 -0.74 -13.48
C HIS A 38 -11.45 -2.25 -13.25
N PRO A 39 -12.02 -3.04 -14.16
CA PRO A 39 -12.11 -4.51 -13.97
C PRO A 39 -10.75 -5.19 -13.80
N GLU A 40 -9.69 -4.58 -14.36
CA GLU A 40 -8.33 -5.11 -14.27
C GLU A 40 -7.70 -4.92 -12.88
N PHE A 41 -8.28 -4.07 -12.01
CA PHE A 41 -7.67 -3.68 -10.73
C PHE A 41 -7.36 -4.87 -9.83
N LYS A 42 -8.31 -5.79 -9.69
CA LYS A 42 -8.13 -6.98 -8.85
C LYS A 42 -6.96 -7.85 -9.32
N GLY A 43 -6.73 -7.88 -10.62
CA GLY A 43 -5.69 -8.72 -11.21
C GLY A 43 -4.27 -8.27 -10.88
N TYR A 44 -4.10 -7.05 -10.41
CA TYR A 44 -2.77 -6.56 -10.02
C TYR A 44 -2.31 -7.07 -8.66
N PHE A 45 -3.22 -7.52 -7.80
CA PHE A 45 -2.91 -7.81 -6.41
C PHE A 45 -3.28 -9.23 -6.01
N ASP A 46 -2.51 -9.78 -5.09
CA ASP A 46 -2.79 -11.11 -4.53
C ASP A 46 -3.94 -11.09 -3.52
N ASP A 47 -4.15 -9.95 -2.87
CA ASP A 47 -5.25 -9.77 -1.92
C ASP A 47 -5.67 -8.31 -1.85
N ILE A 48 -6.90 -8.08 -1.44
CA ILE A 48 -7.44 -6.73 -1.20
C ILE A 48 -8.17 -6.77 0.14
N LEU A 49 -7.68 -5.99 1.10
CA LEU A 49 -8.31 -5.85 2.41
C LEU A 49 -9.12 -4.56 2.44
N THR A 50 -10.35 -4.67 2.88
CA THR A 50 -11.26 -3.54 3.03
C THR A 50 -11.51 -3.27 4.52
N SER A 51 -12.32 -2.26 4.84
CA SER A 51 -12.62 -1.91 6.23
C SER A 51 -13.26 -3.05 7.00
N GLU A 52 -13.89 -4.03 6.33
CA GLU A 52 -14.47 -5.20 6.96
C GLU A 52 -13.43 -6.24 7.39
N ASP A 53 -12.20 -6.12 6.93
CA ASP A 53 -11.15 -7.11 7.18
C ASP A 53 -10.29 -6.77 8.40
N PHE A 54 -10.45 -5.63 9.01
CA PHE A 54 -9.69 -5.25 10.20
C PHE A 54 -10.57 -4.60 11.25
N ASP A 55 -10.12 -4.65 12.50
CA ASP A 55 -10.91 -4.23 13.66
C ASP A 55 -10.79 -2.74 13.95
N GLU A 56 -9.64 -2.15 13.63
CA GLU A 56 -9.38 -0.74 13.90
C GLU A 56 -8.90 -0.05 12.62
N SER A 57 -9.41 1.15 12.38
CA SER A 57 -9.02 1.94 11.23
C SER A 57 -7.68 2.66 11.45
N LYS A 58 -7.06 3.08 10.34
CA LYS A 58 -5.86 3.92 10.39
C LYS A 58 -6.14 5.18 11.24
N PRO A 59 -5.23 5.59 12.10
CA PRO A 59 -3.80 5.31 12.14
C PRO A 59 -3.39 4.05 12.92
N SER A 60 -4.32 3.22 13.37
CA SER A 60 -3.96 1.95 14.02
C SER A 60 -3.16 1.08 13.06
N PRO A 61 -2.16 0.30 13.55
CA PRO A 61 -1.44 -0.63 12.69
C PRO A 61 -2.23 -1.87 12.31
N ASP A 62 -3.42 -2.06 12.86
CA ASP A 62 -4.20 -3.29 12.72
C ASP A 62 -4.35 -3.75 11.27
N CYS A 63 -4.66 -2.86 10.35
CA CYS A 63 -4.87 -3.21 8.95
C CYS A 63 -3.62 -3.82 8.32
N TYR A 64 -2.44 -3.28 8.61
CA TYR A 64 -1.19 -3.81 8.05
C TYR A 64 -0.73 -5.08 8.77
N LEU A 65 -1.03 -5.21 10.07
CA LEU A 65 -0.79 -6.45 10.79
C LEU A 65 -1.63 -7.59 10.21
N LYS A 66 -2.90 -7.31 9.90
CA LYS A 66 -3.81 -8.28 9.26
C LYS A 66 -3.32 -8.66 7.86
N ALA A 67 -2.86 -7.68 7.07
CA ALA A 67 -2.34 -7.95 5.73
C ALA A 67 -1.11 -8.85 5.78
N ALA A 68 -0.15 -8.57 6.68
CA ALA A 68 1.03 -9.40 6.84
C ALA A 68 0.65 -10.82 7.28
N ALA A 69 -0.30 -10.95 8.20
CA ALA A 69 -0.78 -12.25 8.67
C ALA A 69 -1.38 -13.08 7.55
N ARG A 70 -2.10 -12.47 6.62
CA ARG A 70 -2.67 -13.17 5.47
C ARG A 70 -1.62 -13.80 4.58
N PHE A 71 -0.46 -13.17 4.46
CA PHE A 71 0.65 -13.71 3.68
C PHE A 71 1.59 -14.58 4.53
N GLY A 72 1.33 -14.71 5.84
CA GLY A 72 2.16 -15.51 6.73
C GLY A 72 3.56 -14.93 6.95
N VAL A 73 3.70 -13.62 6.89
CA VAL A 73 5.00 -12.94 7.04
C VAL A 73 4.95 -11.96 8.21
N SER A 74 6.15 -11.59 8.69
CA SER A 74 6.28 -10.56 9.72
C SER A 74 6.09 -9.17 9.08
N PRO A 75 5.45 -8.22 9.76
CA PRO A 75 5.36 -6.84 9.24
C PRO A 75 6.71 -6.23 8.89
N LYS A 76 7.77 -6.54 9.63
CA LYS A 76 9.12 -6.01 9.34
C LYS A 76 9.68 -6.47 7.99
N ASP A 77 9.11 -7.53 7.41
CA ASP A 77 9.49 -8.04 6.09
C ASP A 77 8.60 -7.47 4.99
N CYS A 78 7.71 -6.55 5.33
CA CYS A 78 6.77 -5.92 4.41
C CYS A 78 7.19 -4.49 4.09
N VAL A 79 6.73 -4.02 2.93
CA VAL A 79 6.87 -2.63 2.51
C VAL A 79 5.46 -2.05 2.33
N VAL A 80 5.22 -0.90 2.92
CA VAL A 80 3.95 -0.18 2.84
C VAL A 80 4.16 1.09 2.01
N PHE A 81 3.29 1.30 1.03
CA PHE A 81 3.25 2.54 0.25
C PHE A 81 2.00 3.32 0.67
N GLU A 82 2.17 4.54 1.13
CA GLU A 82 1.06 5.36 1.64
C GLU A 82 1.22 6.83 1.29
N ASP A 83 0.10 7.49 1.00
CA ASP A 83 0.04 8.91 0.70
C ASP A 83 -0.71 9.73 1.76
N SER A 84 -1.46 9.10 2.65
CA SER A 84 -2.18 9.78 3.72
C SER A 84 -1.40 9.77 5.01
N PHE A 85 -1.60 10.81 5.84
CA PHE A 85 -0.90 10.91 7.13
C PHE A 85 -1.30 9.76 8.06
N ASN A 86 -2.58 9.43 8.14
CA ASN A 86 -3.01 8.31 8.96
C ASN A 86 -2.50 6.97 8.45
N GLY A 87 -2.44 6.80 7.14
CA GLY A 87 -1.86 5.60 6.53
C GLY A 87 -0.38 5.47 6.82
N LEU A 88 0.37 6.56 6.76
CA LEU A 88 1.79 6.58 7.11
C LEU A 88 2.00 6.19 8.57
N ARG A 89 1.21 6.75 9.48
CA ARG A 89 1.27 6.40 10.91
C ARG A 89 0.97 4.92 11.13
N SER A 90 -0.03 4.41 10.45
CA SER A 90 -0.42 3.00 10.51
C SER A 90 0.73 2.08 10.05
N GLY A 91 1.34 2.40 8.93
CA GLY A 91 2.46 1.62 8.39
C GLY A 91 3.66 1.63 9.33
N ILE A 92 4.03 2.80 9.83
CA ILE A 92 5.14 2.95 10.77
C ILE A 92 4.87 2.16 12.06
N ALA A 93 3.67 2.29 12.62
CA ALA A 93 3.30 1.59 13.84
C ALA A 93 3.31 0.06 13.66
N SER A 94 3.09 -0.44 12.46
CA SER A 94 3.12 -1.89 12.17
C SER A 94 4.52 -2.47 12.20
N GLY A 95 5.55 -1.66 12.08
CA GLY A 95 6.94 -2.11 11.97
C GLY A 95 7.39 -2.36 10.55
N ALA A 96 6.54 -2.12 9.55
CA ALA A 96 6.91 -2.28 8.15
C ALA A 96 7.84 -1.16 7.68
N ARG A 97 8.59 -1.42 6.60
CA ARG A 97 9.28 -0.38 5.87
C ARG A 97 8.23 0.48 5.17
N VAL A 98 8.28 1.79 5.35
CA VAL A 98 7.27 2.69 4.78
C VAL A 98 7.90 3.59 3.72
N ILE A 99 7.31 3.58 2.54
CA ILE A 99 7.65 4.48 1.46
C ILE A 99 6.46 5.41 1.26
N GLY A 100 6.69 6.70 1.51
CA GLY A 100 5.65 7.71 1.38
C GLY A 100 5.46 8.12 -0.07
N LEU A 101 4.20 8.35 -0.46
CA LEU A 101 3.83 8.81 -1.78
C LEU A 101 3.44 10.28 -1.70
N ALA A 102 4.22 11.15 -2.34
CA ALA A 102 3.95 12.59 -2.38
C ALA A 102 3.02 12.89 -3.57
N THR A 103 1.80 12.38 -3.52
CA THR A 103 0.79 12.55 -4.57
C THR A 103 -0.20 13.65 -4.24
N THR A 104 -0.73 13.67 -3.01
CA THR A 104 -1.67 14.67 -2.53
C THR A 104 -0.96 15.72 -1.68
N SER A 105 0.00 15.28 -0.86
CA SER A 105 0.80 16.15 0.01
C SER A 105 2.20 16.33 -0.56
N SER A 106 2.91 17.35 -0.12
CA SER A 106 4.25 17.66 -0.60
C SER A 106 5.28 16.64 -0.10
N VAL A 107 6.43 16.60 -0.79
CA VAL A 107 7.57 15.77 -0.35
C VAL A 107 7.99 16.14 1.08
N ALA A 108 7.98 17.42 1.42
CA ALA A 108 8.36 17.87 2.76
C ALA A 108 7.39 17.38 3.83
N GLU A 109 6.08 17.43 3.55
CA GLU A 109 5.06 16.95 4.47
C GLU A 109 5.15 15.43 4.69
N ILE A 110 5.28 14.68 3.62
CA ILE A 110 5.42 13.21 3.69
C ILE A 110 6.76 12.85 4.34
N GLY A 111 7.82 13.58 4.04
CA GLY A 111 9.16 13.37 4.60
C GLY A 111 9.24 13.56 6.10
N ALA A 112 8.26 14.21 6.71
CA ALA A 112 8.18 14.31 8.17
C ALA A 112 7.83 12.95 8.83
N PHE A 113 7.25 12.03 8.08
CA PHE A 113 6.84 10.71 8.58
C PHE A 113 7.85 9.61 8.24
N THR A 114 8.46 9.66 7.06
CA THR A 114 9.36 8.62 6.59
C THR A 114 10.47 9.22 5.74
N LYS A 115 11.64 8.58 5.77
CA LYS A 115 12.81 9.03 5.00
C LYS A 115 12.68 8.70 3.51
N GLU A 116 11.93 7.66 3.17
CA GLU A 116 11.78 7.22 1.79
C GLU A 116 10.49 7.82 1.22
N VAL A 117 10.64 8.75 0.28
CA VAL A 117 9.52 9.44 -0.35
C VAL A 117 9.70 9.40 -1.87
N ILE A 118 8.65 9.00 -2.57
CA ILE A 118 8.61 9.05 -4.03
C ILE A 118 7.36 9.83 -4.46
N SER A 119 7.42 10.45 -5.63
CA SER A 119 6.28 11.20 -6.17
C SER A 119 5.42 10.33 -7.10
N ASN A 120 6.02 9.31 -7.67
CA ASN A 120 5.35 8.32 -8.51
C ASN A 120 6.24 7.07 -8.62
N TYR A 121 5.81 6.08 -9.39
CA TYR A 121 6.55 4.83 -9.55
C TYR A 121 7.46 4.80 -10.79
N ASP A 122 7.50 5.87 -11.58
CA ASP A 122 8.27 5.89 -12.81
C ASP A 122 9.75 5.73 -12.50
N GLY A 123 10.38 4.70 -13.07
CA GLY A 123 11.79 4.39 -12.82
C GLY A 123 12.10 3.89 -11.41
N PHE A 124 11.10 3.74 -10.56
CA PHE A 124 11.31 3.29 -9.19
C PHE A 124 11.60 1.78 -9.15
N THR A 125 12.61 1.40 -8.37
CA THR A 125 12.91 0.00 -8.08
C THR A 125 13.02 -0.16 -6.57
N LEU A 126 12.46 -1.27 -6.07
CA LEU A 126 12.52 -1.58 -4.65
C LEU A 126 13.87 -2.22 -4.34
N SER A 127 14.65 -1.56 -3.50
CA SER A 127 15.94 -2.10 -3.07
C SER A 127 15.75 -3.12 -1.95
N ASP A 128 16.63 -4.11 -1.95
CA ASP A 128 16.67 -5.11 -0.87
C ASP A 128 17.32 -4.51 0.38
N HIS A 129 16.65 -4.66 1.52
CA HIS A 129 17.18 -4.26 2.81
C HIS A 129 16.87 -5.30 3.84
#